data_8dbbfbde0837104afbaf49ecd44cb3ed
#
_entry.id   8dbbfbde0837104afbaf49ecd44cb3ed
#
_cell.length_a   1.000
_cell.length_b   1.000
_cell.length_c   1.000
_cell.angle_alpha   90.00
_cell.angle_beta   90.00
_cell.angle_gamma   90.00
#
_symmetry.space_group_name_H-M   'P 1'
#
loop_
_entity.id
_entity.type
_entity.pdbx_description
1 polymer ?
#
loop_
_entity_poly.entity_id
_entity_poly.type
_entity_poly.pdbx_seq_one_letter_code
_entity_poly.pdbx_strand_id
1 'polypeptide(L)'
;MSAAIGSVLSNARTATATSSNGLAYMWEMLHIASSMRAPIIMELVCRSISGPLNIHNDHSDAMGMKDTGWIMLFSKNNQDVYDNTIIGTMIAENSNILLPIAICQDGFITSHSIENIEILEDDEVTKLVGKYNNNVNLLDKENPVTVGPLDLPTHLFEHKRLQVEALANAKKVFKEASEKYEKISGRKINMIDTYMVEDAEIVIIAIGSTAETIEEVVDIRRKNGEKVGVIAIRMFRPFPEEEIISALENVKNIAVMDKVMDYSLNGGPLYKEIISAIYDMKEKEKSKDIDKNIIVSNYIYGIGGRDIGVDDIEGIFDDILDNSNNEKIRYVGLK
;
A
#
# COMPACT_ATOMS: atom_id res chain seq x y z
N MET A 1 -17.11 -12.19 -1.44
CA MET A 1 -15.98 -12.56 -2.32
C MET A 1 -16.32 -13.63 -3.34
N SER A 2 -16.93 -14.77 -3.00
CA SER A 2 -17.28 -15.84 -3.98
C SER A 2 -18.10 -15.36 -5.17
N ALA A 3 -19.13 -14.52 -4.94
CA ALA A 3 -19.90 -13.91 -6.01
C ALA A 3 -19.05 -13.00 -6.91
N ALA A 4 -18.11 -12.24 -6.34
CA ALA A 4 -17.19 -11.39 -7.09
C ALA A 4 -16.25 -12.23 -7.99
N ILE A 5 -15.72 -13.35 -7.49
CA ILE A 5 -14.93 -14.29 -8.28
C ILE A 5 -15.75 -14.84 -9.45
N GLY A 6 -16.96 -15.32 -9.18
CA GLY A 6 -17.86 -15.83 -10.24
C GLY A 6 -18.18 -14.77 -11.31
N SER A 7 -18.40 -13.52 -10.89
CA SER A 7 -18.67 -12.39 -11.80
C SER A 7 -17.48 -12.12 -12.73
N VAL A 8 -16.28 -11.99 -12.18
CA VAL A 8 -15.06 -11.76 -12.97
C VAL A 8 -14.79 -12.89 -13.95
N LEU A 9 -14.93 -14.14 -13.51
CA LEU A 9 -14.73 -15.31 -14.37
C LEU A 9 -15.84 -15.52 -15.41
N SER A 10 -16.93 -14.78 -15.27
CA SER A 10 -18.01 -14.67 -16.28
C SER A 10 -17.82 -13.45 -17.20
N ASN A 11 -16.59 -12.90 -17.25
CA ASN A 11 -16.18 -11.78 -18.09
C ASN A 11 -16.89 -10.45 -17.76
N ALA A 12 -17.17 -10.21 -16.48
CA ALA A 12 -17.70 -8.93 -16.00
C ALA A 12 -16.68 -8.21 -15.11
N ARG A 13 -16.46 -6.91 -15.38
CA ARG A 13 -15.69 -6.05 -14.45
C ARG A 13 -16.37 -6.03 -13.11
N THR A 14 -15.63 -6.25 -12.05
CA THR A 14 -16.20 -6.48 -10.73
C THR A 14 -15.46 -5.69 -9.66
N ALA A 15 -16.22 -4.97 -8.84
CA ALA A 15 -15.73 -4.31 -7.66
C ALA A 15 -16.49 -4.79 -6.41
N THR A 16 -15.89 -4.67 -5.25
CA THR A 16 -16.46 -4.94 -3.95
C THR A 16 -15.88 -3.99 -2.91
N ALA A 17 -16.47 -3.94 -1.72
CA ALA A 17 -15.94 -3.16 -0.61
C ALA A 17 -16.07 -3.94 0.68
N THR A 18 -15.13 -3.73 1.61
CA THR A 18 -15.13 -4.37 2.91
C THR A 18 -14.30 -3.60 3.94
N SER A 19 -14.31 -4.05 5.18
CA SER A 19 -13.49 -3.52 6.26
C SER A 19 -13.35 -4.52 7.40
N SER A 20 -12.27 -4.48 8.18
CA SER A 20 -12.12 -5.17 9.47
C SER A 20 -12.50 -6.67 9.40
N ASN A 21 -13.42 -7.09 10.27
CA ASN A 21 -13.89 -8.49 10.33
C ASN A 21 -14.56 -8.97 9.04
N GLY A 22 -15.10 -8.06 8.21
CA GLY A 22 -15.63 -8.41 6.90
C GLY A 22 -14.53 -8.96 5.98
N LEU A 23 -13.32 -8.37 6.04
CA LEU A 23 -12.15 -8.88 5.33
C LEU A 23 -11.69 -10.22 5.94
N ALA A 24 -11.58 -10.29 7.25
CA ALA A 24 -11.17 -11.52 7.95
C ALA A 24 -12.11 -12.70 7.63
N TYR A 25 -13.42 -12.43 7.50
CA TYR A 25 -14.43 -13.44 7.19
C TYR A 25 -14.29 -14.02 5.77
N MET A 26 -13.65 -13.30 4.84
CA MET A 26 -13.40 -13.79 3.48
C MET A 26 -11.95 -14.22 3.24
N TRP A 27 -11.19 -14.47 4.29
CA TRP A 27 -9.74 -14.75 4.26
C TRP A 27 -9.34 -15.83 3.24
N GLU A 28 -9.98 -17.01 3.28
CA GLU A 28 -9.73 -18.09 2.34
C GLU A 28 -9.93 -17.62 0.89
N MET A 29 -10.99 -16.85 0.66
CA MET A 29 -11.36 -16.39 -0.68
C MET A 29 -10.39 -15.36 -1.25
N LEU A 30 -9.60 -14.67 -0.41
CA LEU A 30 -8.53 -13.77 -0.90
C LEU A 30 -7.45 -14.57 -1.63
N HIS A 31 -7.00 -15.67 -1.03
CA HIS A 31 -6.04 -16.56 -1.66
C HIS A 31 -6.58 -17.21 -2.94
N ILE A 32 -7.85 -17.59 -2.94
CA ILE A 32 -8.52 -18.18 -4.11
C ILE A 32 -8.61 -17.15 -5.23
N ALA A 33 -9.05 -15.91 -4.95
CA ALA A 33 -9.16 -14.86 -5.97
C ALA A 33 -7.83 -14.58 -6.67
N SER A 34 -6.74 -14.46 -5.91
CA SER A 34 -5.41 -14.20 -6.48
C SER A 34 -4.85 -15.40 -7.25
N SER A 35 -5.08 -16.63 -6.78
CA SER A 35 -4.62 -17.84 -7.48
C SER A 35 -5.40 -18.11 -8.76
N MET A 36 -6.68 -17.75 -8.81
CA MET A 36 -7.52 -17.85 -10.02
C MET A 36 -7.30 -16.69 -10.99
N ARG A 37 -6.40 -15.77 -10.67
CA ARG A 37 -6.10 -14.61 -11.51
C ARG A 37 -7.36 -13.79 -11.81
N ALA A 38 -8.17 -13.54 -10.75
CA ALA A 38 -9.42 -12.82 -10.81
C ALA A 38 -9.20 -11.32 -10.48
N PRO A 39 -9.16 -10.39 -11.47
CA PRO A 39 -8.89 -8.97 -11.26
C PRO A 39 -10.10 -8.26 -10.63
N ILE A 40 -10.31 -8.47 -9.35
CA ILE A 40 -11.35 -7.83 -8.55
C ILE A 40 -10.78 -6.54 -7.97
N ILE A 41 -11.52 -5.44 -8.07
CA ILE A 41 -11.19 -4.18 -7.40
C ILE A 41 -11.90 -4.19 -6.05
N MET A 42 -11.15 -4.06 -4.95
CA MET A 42 -11.71 -4.04 -3.61
C MET A 42 -11.37 -2.74 -2.89
N GLU A 43 -12.39 -1.95 -2.58
CA GLU A 43 -12.25 -0.80 -1.68
C GLU A 43 -12.16 -1.32 -0.25
N LEU A 44 -10.99 -1.17 0.36
CA LEU A 44 -10.73 -1.58 1.73
C LEU A 44 -10.67 -0.37 2.66
N VAL A 45 -11.76 -0.18 3.41
CA VAL A 45 -11.83 0.85 4.45
C VAL A 45 -11.16 0.29 5.70
N CYS A 46 -9.88 0.59 5.90
CA CYS A 46 -9.04 -0.01 6.94
C CYS A 46 -9.58 0.28 8.33
N ARG A 47 -9.80 -0.78 9.12
CA ARG A 47 -10.30 -0.71 10.48
C ARG A 47 -9.74 -1.85 11.31
N SER A 48 -9.67 -1.60 12.61
CA SER A 48 -9.19 -2.56 13.61
C SER A 48 -9.90 -3.92 13.50
N ILE A 49 -9.16 -5.00 13.53
CA ILE A 49 -9.71 -6.34 13.69
C ILE A 49 -10.16 -6.52 15.14
N SER A 50 -11.38 -7.02 15.34
CA SER A 50 -11.94 -7.24 16.68
C SER A 50 -11.13 -8.22 17.50
N GLY A 51 -10.93 -7.83 18.75
CA GLY A 51 -10.31 -8.62 19.79
C GLY A 51 -9.41 -7.79 20.72
N PRO A 52 -9.97 -6.84 21.53
CA PRO A 52 -11.38 -6.48 21.79
C PRO A 52 -12.06 -5.78 20.65
N LEU A 53 -13.41 -5.64 20.72
CA LEU A 53 -14.19 -4.96 19.70
C LEU A 53 -13.78 -3.48 19.60
N ASN A 54 -13.34 -3.07 18.43
CA ASN A 54 -13.09 -1.70 18.05
C ASN A 54 -13.59 -1.48 16.62
N ILE A 55 -14.14 -0.31 16.33
CA ILE A 55 -14.69 0.01 15.02
C ILE A 55 -13.88 1.07 14.26
N HIS A 56 -12.87 1.66 14.91
CA HIS A 56 -12.09 2.76 14.36
C HIS A 56 -10.89 2.28 13.55
N ASN A 57 -10.17 3.24 12.99
CA ASN A 57 -9.07 2.97 12.09
C ASN A 57 -7.86 2.36 12.80
N ASP A 58 -7.31 1.33 12.21
CA ASP A 58 -5.91 0.95 12.15
C ASP A 58 -5.70 0.07 10.90
N HIS A 59 -4.50 -0.40 10.67
CA HIS A 59 -4.17 -1.18 9.48
C HIS A 59 -4.11 -2.70 9.73
N SER A 60 -4.69 -3.19 10.84
CA SER A 60 -4.62 -4.62 11.18
C SER A 60 -5.29 -5.53 10.16
N ASP A 61 -6.39 -5.08 9.54
CA ASP A 61 -7.05 -5.82 8.47
C ASP A 61 -6.22 -5.83 7.18
N ALA A 62 -5.76 -4.69 6.71
CA ALA A 62 -4.94 -4.57 5.51
C ALA A 62 -3.61 -5.34 5.66
N MET A 63 -2.93 -5.20 6.78
CA MET A 63 -1.68 -5.91 7.03
C MET A 63 -1.89 -7.42 7.22
N GLY A 64 -3.08 -7.82 7.67
CA GLY A 64 -3.48 -9.22 7.66
C GLY A 64 -3.45 -9.83 6.26
N MET A 65 -3.93 -9.12 5.23
CA MET A 65 -4.03 -9.64 3.87
C MET A 65 -2.75 -9.49 3.00
N LYS A 66 -1.71 -8.83 3.48
CA LYS A 66 -0.53 -8.44 2.68
C LYS A 66 0.17 -9.57 1.90
N ASP A 67 0.02 -10.81 2.35
CA ASP A 67 0.66 -11.99 1.76
C ASP A 67 -0.33 -12.93 1.03
N THR A 68 -1.50 -12.42 0.65
CA THR A 68 -2.54 -13.19 -0.07
C THR A 68 -2.42 -13.13 -1.59
N GLY A 69 -1.40 -12.42 -2.11
CA GLY A 69 -1.15 -12.27 -3.55
C GLY A 69 -1.99 -11.17 -4.22
N TRP A 70 -2.56 -10.27 -3.44
CA TRP A 70 -3.24 -9.07 -3.92
C TRP A 70 -2.26 -7.92 -4.13
N ILE A 71 -2.52 -7.08 -5.12
CA ILE A 71 -1.89 -5.76 -5.23
C ILE A 71 -2.52 -4.86 -4.16
N MET A 72 -1.74 -4.01 -3.51
CA MET A 72 -2.24 -3.12 -2.46
C MET A 72 -1.76 -1.69 -2.69
N LEU A 73 -2.71 -0.78 -2.88
CA LEU A 73 -2.47 0.65 -2.96
C LEU A 73 -3.12 1.34 -1.75
N PHE A 74 -2.37 2.19 -1.06
CA PHE A 74 -2.86 3.01 0.04
C PHE A 74 -3.08 4.45 -0.42
N SER A 75 -4.14 5.06 0.08
CA SER A 75 -4.58 6.41 -0.23
C SER A 75 -4.41 7.32 0.98
N LYS A 76 -3.87 8.53 0.79
CA LYS A 76 -3.72 9.53 1.85
C LYS A 76 -5.03 10.26 2.13
N ASN A 77 -5.78 10.57 1.06
CA ASN A 77 -6.99 11.37 1.06
C ASN A 77 -8.02 10.86 0.03
N ASN A 78 -9.16 11.53 -0.10
CA ASN A 78 -10.22 11.12 -1.02
C ASN A 78 -9.85 11.26 -2.50
N GLN A 79 -8.98 12.21 -2.86
CA GLN A 79 -8.47 12.30 -4.22
C GLN A 79 -7.65 11.09 -4.59
N ASP A 80 -6.78 10.66 -3.68
CA ASP A 80 -5.99 9.43 -3.86
C ASP A 80 -6.87 8.18 -4.01
N VAL A 81 -7.98 8.08 -3.26
CA VAL A 81 -8.92 6.95 -3.40
C VAL A 81 -9.49 6.89 -4.82
N TYR A 82 -9.94 8.05 -5.34
CA TYR A 82 -10.47 8.15 -6.71
C TYR A 82 -9.40 7.78 -7.74
N ASP A 83 -8.21 8.38 -7.65
CA ASP A 83 -7.12 8.17 -8.59
C ASP A 83 -6.62 6.71 -8.56
N ASN A 84 -6.42 6.16 -7.37
CA ASN A 84 -5.98 4.79 -7.17
C ASN A 84 -7.00 3.76 -7.67
N THR A 85 -8.31 4.04 -7.60
CA THR A 85 -9.36 3.16 -8.13
C THR A 85 -9.26 3.04 -9.65
N ILE A 86 -9.03 4.15 -10.36
CA ILE A 86 -8.88 4.16 -11.82
C ILE A 86 -7.58 3.45 -12.23
N ILE A 87 -6.46 3.88 -11.67
CA ILE A 87 -5.14 3.30 -11.96
C ILE A 87 -5.10 1.82 -11.56
N GLY A 88 -5.65 1.50 -10.39
CA GLY A 88 -5.74 0.13 -9.88
C GLY A 88 -6.53 -0.79 -10.81
N THR A 89 -7.63 -0.29 -11.38
CA THR A 89 -8.39 -1.04 -12.39
C THR A 89 -7.54 -1.33 -13.63
N MET A 90 -6.82 -0.32 -14.14
CA MET A 90 -5.92 -0.50 -15.29
C MET A 90 -4.82 -1.53 -15.02
N ILE A 91 -4.31 -1.59 -13.80
CA ILE A 91 -3.27 -2.54 -13.39
C ILE A 91 -3.85 -3.94 -13.25
N ALA A 92 -4.92 -4.09 -12.46
CA ALA A 92 -5.52 -5.38 -12.16
C ALA A 92 -5.98 -6.13 -13.41
N GLU A 93 -6.57 -5.41 -14.37
CA GLU A 93 -7.10 -5.97 -15.64
C GLU A 93 -6.04 -6.12 -16.73
N ASN A 94 -4.80 -5.70 -16.51
CA ASN A 94 -3.73 -5.88 -17.50
C ASN A 94 -3.48 -7.38 -17.74
N SER A 95 -3.42 -7.78 -19.01
CA SER A 95 -3.27 -9.19 -19.41
C SER A 95 -2.01 -9.88 -18.88
N ASN A 96 -0.95 -9.12 -18.57
CA ASN A 96 0.27 -9.64 -17.96
C ASN A 96 0.18 -9.77 -16.43
N ILE A 97 -0.90 -9.26 -15.84
CA ILE A 97 -1.13 -9.25 -14.39
C ILE A 97 -2.34 -10.13 -14.04
N LEU A 98 -3.55 -9.67 -14.37
CA LEU A 98 -4.82 -10.33 -14.00
C LEU A 98 -4.81 -10.74 -12.50
N LEU A 99 -4.52 -9.82 -11.60
CA LEU A 99 -4.54 -10.03 -10.16
C LEU A 99 -5.55 -9.10 -9.48
N PRO A 100 -6.17 -9.54 -8.38
CA PRO A 100 -7.02 -8.66 -7.61
C PRO A 100 -6.20 -7.56 -6.93
N ILE A 101 -6.85 -6.42 -6.71
CA ILE A 101 -6.25 -5.24 -6.09
C ILE A 101 -7.11 -4.71 -4.95
N ALA A 102 -6.48 -4.29 -3.87
CA ALA A 102 -7.08 -3.57 -2.77
C ALA A 102 -6.66 -2.10 -2.82
N ILE A 103 -7.65 -1.21 -2.84
CA ILE A 103 -7.50 0.23 -2.65
C ILE A 103 -7.80 0.50 -1.18
N CYS A 104 -6.75 0.72 -0.41
CA CYS A 104 -6.81 0.88 1.04
C CYS A 104 -6.96 2.35 1.41
N GLN A 105 -7.88 2.66 2.31
CA GLN A 105 -8.09 4.00 2.84
C GLN A 105 -8.34 3.95 4.34
N ASP A 106 -7.97 5.01 5.05
CA ASP A 106 -8.15 5.09 6.49
C ASP A 106 -9.63 5.26 6.86
N GLY A 107 -10.16 4.28 7.59
CA GLY A 107 -11.53 4.31 8.10
C GLY A 107 -11.76 5.46 9.07
N PHE A 108 -12.92 6.09 9.04
CA PHE A 108 -13.30 7.28 9.79
C PHE A 108 -12.51 8.56 9.45
N ILE A 109 -11.24 8.48 9.13
CA ILE A 109 -10.44 9.64 8.72
C ILE A 109 -10.76 9.96 7.27
N THR A 110 -10.22 9.23 6.31
CA THR A 110 -10.49 9.44 4.87
C THR A 110 -11.94 9.09 4.51
N SER A 111 -12.46 7.96 5.01
CA SER A 111 -13.78 7.46 4.59
C SER A 111 -14.98 8.27 5.09
N HIS A 112 -14.79 9.18 6.04
CA HIS A 112 -15.85 10.03 6.61
C HIS A 112 -15.53 11.54 6.50
N SER A 113 -14.39 11.90 5.92
CA SER A 113 -14.07 13.30 5.58
C SER A 113 -14.90 13.76 4.37
N ILE A 114 -15.09 15.07 4.29
CA ILE A 114 -15.68 15.73 3.12
C ILE A 114 -14.59 16.60 2.50
N GLU A 115 -14.15 16.21 1.33
CA GLU A 115 -13.09 16.90 0.59
C GLU A 115 -13.56 17.24 -0.82
N ASN A 116 -13.00 18.31 -1.38
CA ASN A 116 -13.16 18.58 -2.80
C ASN A 116 -12.21 17.67 -3.59
N ILE A 117 -12.74 16.95 -4.58
CA ILE A 117 -11.95 16.13 -5.48
C ILE A 117 -12.16 16.57 -6.94
N GLU A 118 -11.14 16.43 -7.73
CA GLU A 118 -11.19 16.63 -9.18
C GLU A 118 -11.49 15.29 -9.86
N ILE A 119 -12.64 15.19 -10.48
CA ILE A 119 -13.07 14.00 -11.22
C ILE A 119 -12.85 14.18 -12.71
N LEU A 120 -12.55 13.11 -13.41
CA LEU A 120 -12.50 13.04 -14.87
C LEU A 120 -13.90 12.84 -15.44
N GLU A 121 -14.09 13.22 -16.70
CA GLU A 121 -15.32 12.90 -17.42
C GLU A 121 -15.43 11.38 -17.67
N ASP A 122 -16.64 10.85 -17.68
CA ASP A 122 -16.91 9.41 -17.84
C ASP A 122 -16.27 8.83 -19.12
N ASP A 123 -16.28 9.59 -20.22
CA ASP A 123 -15.66 9.21 -21.48
C ASP A 123 -14.12 9.09 -21.38
N GLU A 124 -13.49 9.93 -20.57
CA GLU A 124 -12.03 9.90 -20.33
C GLU A 124 -11.66 8.67 -19.52
N VAL A 125 -12.40 8.40 -18.42
CA VAL A 125 -12.20 7.20 -17.61
C VAL A 125 -12.43 5.95 -18.44
N THR A 126 -13.48 5.93 -19.26
CA THR A 126 -13.79 4.79 -20.15
C THR A 126 -12.65 4.52 -21.15
N LYS A 127 -12.03 5.56 -21.69
CA LYS A 127 -10.88 5.43 -22.60
C LYS A 127 -9.62 4.94 -21.87
N LEU A 128 -9.39 5.40 -20.65
CA LEU A 128 -8.24 4.97 -19.81
C LEU A 128 -8.33 3.49 -19.47
N VAL A 129 -9.44 3.09 -18.89
CA VAL A 129 -9.63 1.74 -18.37
C VAL A 129 -9.91 0.74 -19.49
N GLY A 130 -10.59 1.17 -20.55
CA GLY A 130 -10.93 0.34 -21.69
C GLY A 130 -12.05 -0.68 -21.37
N LYS A 131 -12.30 -1.57 -22.32
CA LYS A 131 -13.26 -2.65 -22.16
C LYS A 131 -12.60 -3.83 -21.44
N TYR A 132 -13.23 -4.29 -20.36
CA TYR A 132 -12.79 -5.52 -19.70
C TYR A 132 -12.93 -6.72 -20.65
N ASN A 133 -11.89 -7.50 -20.72
CA ASN A 133 -11.87 -8.75 -21.48
C ASN A 133 -10.91 -9.73 -20.78
N ASN A 134 -11.49 -10.76 -20.19
CA ASN A 134 -10.74 -11.87 -19.62
C ASN A 134 -10.68 -13.02 -20.65
N ASN A 135 -9.52 -13.66 -20.76
CA ASN A 135 -9.37 -14.86 -21.59
C ASN A 135 -10.17 -16.05 -21.07
N VAL A 136 -10.63 -16.00 -19.82
CA VAL A 136 -11.48 -17.00 -19.19
C VAL A 136 -12.91 -16.45 -19.10
N ASN A 137 -13.87 -17.17 -19.71
CA ASN A 137 -15.29 -16.84 -19.61
C ASN A 137 -16.10 -18.12 -19.37
N LEU A 138 -16.57 -18.31 -18.15
CA LEU A 138 -17.39 -19.48 -17.77
C LEU A 138 -18.74 -19.54 -18.47
N LEU A 139 -19.19 -18.45 -19.11
CA LEU A 139 -20.43 -18.39 -19.86
C LEU A 139 -20.26 -18.67 -21.36
N ASP A 140 -19.02 -18.84 -21.83
CA ASP A 140 -18.71 -19.19 -23.21
C ASP A 140 -18.98 -20.69 -23.42
N LYS A 141 -20.10 -20.99 -24.08
CA LYS A 141 -20.50 -22.37 -24.36
C LYS A 141 -19.76 -23.00 -25.53
N GLU A 142 -19.19 -22.17 -26.41
CA GLU A 142 -18.45 -22.65 -27.58
C GLU A 142 -17.01 -23.07 -27.17
N ASN A 143 -16.47 -22.41 -26.16
CA ASN A 143 -15.12 -22.68 -25.62
C ASN A 143 -15.21 -22.94 -24.11
N PRO A 144 -15.72 -24.07 -23.66
CA PRO A 144 -15.94 -24.36 -22.26
C PRO A 144 -14.59 -24.49 -21.53
N VAL A 145 -14.48 -23.83 -20.39
CA VAL A 145 -13.28 -23.85 -19.52
C VAL A 145 -13.64 -24.26 -18.10
N THR A 146 -12.68 -24.81 -17.39
CA THR A 146 -12.76 -25.02 -15.95
C THR A 146 -11.71 -24.16 -15.24
N VAL A 147 -12.03 -23.70 -14.05
CA VAL A 147 -11.15 -22.87 -13.22
C VAL A 147 -11.04 -23.45 -11.82
N GLY A 148 -9.94 -23.15 -11.11
CA GLY A 148 -9.72 -23.65 -9.76
C GLY A 148 -9.39 -25.14 -9.72
N PRO A 149 -8.27 -25.57 -10.36
CA PRO A 149 -7.86 -26.98 -10.34
C PRO A 149 -7.47 -27.43 -8.94
N LEU A 150 -7.54 -28.73 -8.71
CA LEU A 150 -6.82 -29.38 -7.61
C LEU A 150 -5.36 -29.54 -8.03
N ASP A 151 -4.47 -28.72 -7.46
CA ASP A 151 -3.04 -28.84 -7.71
C ASP A 151 -2.39 -29.87 -6.80
N LEU A 152 -1.72 -30.81 -7.42
CA LEU A 152 -0.84 -31.76 -6.73
C LEU A 152 0.55 -31.14 -6.51
N PRO A 153 1.42 -31.75 -5.68
CA PRO A 153 2.78 -31.23 -5.40
C PRO A 153 3.61 -30.91 -6.65
N THR A 154 3.31 -31.53 -7.79
CA THR A 154 4.00 -31.35 -9.07
C THR A 154 3.63 -30.07 -9.83
N HIS A 155 2.58 -29.32 -9.41
CA HIS A 155 2.09 -28.16 -10.15
C HIS A 155 1.83 -26.92 -9.28
N LEU A 156 1.56 -27.10 -8.00
CA LEU A 156 1.24 -25.96 -7.11
C LEU A 156 2.37 -24.93 -7.04
N PHE A 157 3.63 -25.38 -7.01
CA PHE A 157 4.77 -24.47 -6.91
C PHE A 157 4.91 -23.61 -8.17
N GLU A 158 4.74 -24.20 -9.35
CA GLU A 158 4.76 -23.49 -10.63
C GLU A 158 3.64 -22.45 -10.72
N HIS A 159 2.43 -22.80 -10.32
CA HIS A 159 1.31 -21.83 -10.29
C HIS A 159 1.58 -20.68 -9.32
N LYS A 160 2.13 -20.95 -8.13
CA LYS A 160 2.53 -19.90 -7.20
C LYS A 160 3.66 -19.03 -7.75
N ARG A 161 4.62 -19.60 -8.45
CA ARG A 161 5.70 -18.85 -9.10
C ARG A 161 5.14 -17.89 -10.18
N LEU A 162 4.24 -18.36 -11.03
CA LEU A 162 3.57 -17.52 -12.04
C LEU A 162 2.76 -16.38 -11.40
N GLN A 163 2.16 -16.61 -10.25
CA GLN A 163 1.46 -15.56 -9.49
C GLN A 163 2.44 -14.49 -8.99
N VAL A 164 3.60 -14.87 -8.48
CA VAL A 164 4.66 -13.94 -8.04
C VAL A 164 5.21 -13.14 -9.22
N GLU A 165 5.42 -13.77 -10.38
CA GLU A 165 5.87 -13.07 -11.61
C GLU A 165 4.84 -12.03 -12.08
N ALA A 166 3.56 -12.36 -12.02
CA ALA A 166 2.50 -11.42 -12.33
C ALA A 166 2.48 -10.23 -11.36
N LEU A 167 2.67 -10.49 -10.07
CA LEU A 167 2.77 -9.43 -9.06
C LEU A 167 3.98 -8.52 -9.32
N ALA A 168 5.14 -9.07 -9.68
CA ALA A 168 6.33 -8.30 -10.01
C ALA A 168 6.12 -7.37 -11.22
N ASN A 169 5.35 -7.81 -12.23
CA ASN A 169 4.99 -6.98 -13.38
C ASN A 169 4.15 -5.75 -13.00
N ALA A 170 3.47 -5.76 -11.85
CA ALA A 170 2.59 -4.68 -11.44
C ALA A 170 3.32 -3.34 -11.28
N LYS A 171 4.60 -3.33 -10.86
CA LYS A 171 5.40 -2.10 -10.78
C LYS A 171 5.55 -1.40 -12.14
N LYS A 172 5.88 -2.18 -13.18
CA LYS A 172 6.01 -1.65 -14.53
C LYS A 172 4.68 -1.12 -15.07
N VAL A 173 3.63 -1.92 -14.93
CA VAL A 173 2.30 -1.53 -15.41
C VAL A 173 1.75 -0.34 -14.64
N PHE A 174 2.06 -0.20 -13.35
CA PHE A 174 1.73 0.98 -12.57
C PHE A 174 2.34 2.25 -13.20
N LYS A 175 3.64 2.24 -13.53
CA LYS A 175 4.30 3.39 -14.18
C LYS A 175 3.61 3.75 -15.50
N GLU A 176 3.33 2.75 -16.34
CA GLU A 176 2.65 2.95 -17.62
C GLU A 176 1.21 3.48 -17.44
N ALA A 177 0.48 3.00 -16.44
CA ALA A 177 -0.88 3.45 -16.12
C ALA A 177 -0.87 4.87 -15.57
N SER A 178 0.05 5.18 -14.67
CA SER A 178 0.24 6.52 -14.11
C SER A 178 0.56 7.56 -15.18
N GLU A 179 1.47 7.27 -16.10
CA GLU A 179 1.80 8.17 -17.22
C GLU A 179 0.61 8.44 -18.14
N LYS A 180 -0.26 7.44 -18.37
CA LYS A 180 -1.49 7.63 -19.16
C LYS A 180 -2.51 8.46 -18.38
N TYR A 181 -2.62 8.22 -17.09
CA TYR A 181 -3.50 8.95 -16.19
C TYR A 181 -3.09 10.43 -16.06
N GLU A 182 -1.81 10.70 -15.86
CA GLU A 182 -1.24 12.05 -15.75
C GLU A 182 -1.54 12.91 -17.00
N LYS A 183 -1.46 12.33 -18.19
CA LYS A 183 -1.75 13.05 -19.46
C LYS A 183 -3.16 13.57 -19.55
N ILE A 184 -4.11 12.98 -18.83
CA ILE A 184 -5.53 13.34 -18.85
C ILE A 184 -5.88 14.16 -17.62
N SER A 185 -5.47 13.71 -16.44
CA SER A 185 -5.81 14.33 -15.15
C SER A 185 -4.90 15.52 -14.79
N GLY A 186 -3.70 15.59 -15.36
CA GLY A 186 -2.64 16.50 -14.90
C GLY A 186 -1.99 16.11 -13.57
N ARG A 187 -2.46 15.04 -12.91
CA ARG A 187 -1.95 14.57 -11.62
C ARG A 187 -0.96 13.43 -11.80
N LYS A 188 0.24 13.63 -11.29
CA LYS A 188 1.30 12.60 -11.29
C LYS A 188 1.12 11.69 -10.08
N ILE A 189 0.93 10.41 -10.33
CA ILE A 189 0.75 9.39 -9.31
C ILE A 189 1.97 8.48 -9.28
N ASN A 190 2.62 8.37 -8.12
CA ASN A 190 3.82 7.56 -7.95
C ASN A 190 3.55 6.40 -6.98
N MET A 191 4.43 5.38 -6.97
CA MET A 191 4.36 4.27 -6.01
C MET A 191 4.68 4.71 -4.58
N ILE A 192 5.48 5.78 -4.44
CA ILE A 192 5.72 6.51 -3.20
C ILE A 192 5.57 8.01 -3.49
N ASP A 193 5.07 8.76 -2.53
CA ASP A 193 5.08 10.22 -2.60
C ASP A 193 6.16 10.74 -1.64
N THR A 194 7.00 11.64 -2.13
CA THR A 194 8.08 12.26 -1.34
C THR A 194 7.80 13.73 -1.14
N TYR A 195 8.00 14.20 0.08
CA TYR A 195 7.88 15.62 0.40
C TYR A 195 9.13 16.12 1.11
N MET A 196 9.84 17.06 0.50
CA MET A 196 11.10 17.65 0.99
C MET A 196 12.18 16.64 1.38
N VAL A 197 12.36 15.57 0.58
CA VAL A 197 13.30 14.47 0.88
C VAL A 197 14.67 14.68 0.25
N GLU A 198 14.80 15.48 -0.80
CA GLU A 198 16.01 15.59 -1.64
C GLU A 198 17.28 15.98 -0.86
N ASP A 199 17.14 16.79 0.16
CA ASP A 199 18.24 17.22 1.04
C ASP A 199 18.01 16.84 2.51
N ALA A 200 17.02 15.97 2.77
CA ALA A 200 16.65 15.58 4.12
C ALA A 200 17.72 14.67 4.75
N GLU A 201 18.03 14.95 6.02
CA GLU A 201 18.88 14.10 6.86
C GLU A 201 18.03 13.16 7.74
N ILE A 202 16.76 13.54 7.97
CA ILE A 202 15.78 12.77 8.75
C ILE A 202 14.50 12.66 7.93
N VAL A 203 13.97 11.44 7.85
CA VAL A 203 12.73 11.17 7.13
C VAL A 203 11.79 10.32 7.98
N ILE A 204 10.52 10.70 7.99
CA ILE A 204 9.45 9.81 8.47
C ILE A 204 8.86 9.06 7.28
N ILE A 205 8.66 7.74 7.41
CA ILE A 205 7.99 6.91 6.42
C ILE A 205 6.67 6.42 7.01
N ALA A 206 5.58 6.68 6.32
CA ALA A 206 4.23 6.33 6.78
C ALA A 206 3.34 5.83 5.64
N ILE A 207 2.18 5.28 6.01
CA ILE A 207 1.11 4.82 5.11
C ILE A 207 -0.19 5.54 5.47
N GLY A 208 -0.99 5.88 4.46
CA GLY A 208 -2.33 6.43 4.64
C GLY A 208 -2.36 7.91 5.04
N SER A 209 -3.46 8.35 5.65
CA SER A 209 -3.77 9.75 5.91
C SER A 209 -2.78 10.49 6.81
N THR A 210 -2.08 9.77 7.67
CA THR A 210 -1.08 10.35 8.58
C THR A 210 0.05 11.07 7.85
N ALA A 211 0.33 10.68 6.59
CA ALA A 211 1.36 11.32 5.79
C ALA A 211 1.11 12.84 5.61
N GLU A 212 -0.14 13.27 5.48
CA GLU A 212 -0.49 14.69 5.34
C GLU A 212 -0.24 15.47 6.66
N THR A 213 -0.51 14.87 7.81
CA THR A 213 -0.15 15.48 9.09
C THR A 213 1.37 15.62 9.24
N ILE A 214 2.14 14.64 8.73
CA ILE A 214 3.60 14.71 8.75
C ILE A 214 4.10 15.80 7.80
N GLU A 215 3.48 15.99 6.63
CA GLU A 215 3.83 17.07 5.69
C GLU A 215 3.71 18.44 6.35
N GLU A 216 2.65 18.68 7.15
CA GLU A 216 2.48 19.91 7.91
C GLU A 216 3.61 20.13 8.94
N VAL A 217 3.99 19.09 9.66
CA VAL A 217 5.11 19.16 10.62
C VAL A 217 6.44 19.39 9.92
N VAL A 218 6.65 18.75 8.76
CA VAL A 218 7.84 19.00 7.93
C VAL A 218 7.93 20.47 7.56
N ASP A 219 6.83 21.12 7.17
CA ASP A 219 6.80 22.55 6.86
C ASP A 219 7.19 23.43 8.07
N ILE A 220 6.72 23.10 9.27
CA ILE A 220 7.06 23.79 10.50
C ILE A 220 8.56 23.67 10.78
N ARG A 221 9.10 22.46 10.74
CA ARG A 221 10.51 22.16 11.01
C ARG A 221 11.45 22.77 9.97
N ARG A 222 11.07 22.72 8.70
CA ARG A 222 11.83 23.34 7.61
C ARG A 222 11.95 24.86 7.76
N LYS A 223 10.91 25.54 8.24
CA LYS A 223 10.97 26.97 8.58
C LYS A 223 12.00 27.28 9.67
N ASN A 224 12.29 26.31 10.56
CA ASN A 224 13.33 26.40 11.58
C ASN A 224 14.72 26.00 11.05
N GLY A 225 14.84 25.66 9.77
CA GLY A 225 16.12 25.31 9.14
C GLY A 225 16.51 23.83 9.27
N GLU A 226 15.61 22.97 9.76
CA GLU A 226 15.87 21.53 9.90
C GLU A 226 15.72 20.82 8.54
N LYS A 227 16.56 19.83 8.27
CA LYS A 227 16.53 19.02 7.05
C LYS A 227 15.73 17.76 7.26
N VAL A 228 14.42 17.91 7.28
CA VAL A 228 13.46 16.81 7.48
C VAL A 228 12.57 16.63 6.27
N GLY A 229 12.02 15.42 6.09
CA GLY A 229 11.10 15.10 5.01
C GLY A 229 10.19 13.93 5.35
N VAL A 230 9.26 13.62 4.46
CA VAL A 230 8.36 12.46 4.60
C VAL A 230 8.28 11.67 3.30
N ILE A 231 8.17 10.35 3.44
CA ILE A 231 7.84 9.41 2.36
C ILE A 231 6.53 8.73 2.71
N ALA A 232 5.52 8.93 1.87
CA ALA A 232 4.26 8.22 1.96
C ALA A 232 4.26 7.02 1.00
N ILE A 233 3.99 5.82 1.50
CA ILE A 233 3.95 4.61 0.70
C ILE A 233 2.55 4.45 0.11
N ARG A 234 2.43 4.56 -1.22
CA ARG A 234 1.19 4.28 -1.96
C ARG A 234 1.09 2.80 -2.32
N MET A 235 2.09 2.24 -2.98
CA MET A 235 2.12 0.82 -3.35
C MET A 235 2.79 0.01 -2.25
N PHE A 236 2.01 -0.76 -1.49
CA PHE A 236 2.55 -1.63 -0.44
C PHE A 236 2.80 -3.06 -0.95
N ARG A 237 2.06 -3.50 -1.97
CA ARG A 237 2.28 -4.78 -2.66
C ARG A 237 2.10 -4.61 -4.18
N PRO A 238 3.12 -4.97 -4.97
CA PRO A 238 4.49 -5.31 -4.57
C PRO A 238 5.20 -4.11 -3.95
N PHE A 239 6.17 -4.36 -3.07
CA PHE A 239 6.86 -3.28 -2.34
C PHE A 239 7.83 -2.52 -3.27
N PRO A 240 7.85 -1.18 -3.28
CA PRO A 240 8.63 -0.36 -4.21
C PRO A 240 10.05 -0.09 -3.68
N GLU A 241 10.85 -1.16 -3.50
CA GLU A 241 12.18 -1.09 -2.89
C GLU A 241 13.10 -0.08 -3.59
N GLU A 242 13.14 -0.12 -4.92
CA GLU A 242 14.06 0.72 -5.72
C GLU A 242 13.74 2.21 -5.55
N GLU A 243 12.45 2.57 -5.55
CA GLU A 243 11.98 3.94 -5.37
C GLU A 243 12.30 4.46 -3.96
N ILE A 244 12.09 3.62 -2.95
CA ILE A 244 12.38 3.96 -1.55
C ILE A 244 13.88 4.18 -1.37
N ILE A 245 14.71 3.26 -1.86
CA ILE A 245 16.15 3.36 -1.74
C ILE A 245 16.69 4.61 -2.43
N SER A 246 16.19 4.91 -3.61
CA SER A 246 16.56 6.15 -4.32
C SER A 246 16.20 7.42 -3.54
N ALA A 247 15.05 7.40 -2.82
CA ALA A 247 14.64 8.53 -2.01
C ALA A 247 15.45 8.69 -0.71
N LEU A 248 16.17 7.64 -0.27
CA LEU A 248 16.92 7.64 0.98
C LEU A 248 18.42 7.98 0.82
N GLU A 249 18.88 8.40 -0.34
CA GLU A 249 20.31 8.60 -0.66
C GLU A 249 21.04 9.51 0.35
N ASN A 250 20.40 10.58 0.81
CA ASN A 250 21.00 11.56 1.75
C ASN A 250 20.54 11.38 3.21
N VAL A 251 19.70 10.39 3.47
CA VAL A 251 19.02 10.22 4.75
C VAL A 251 19.92 9.45 5.73
N LYS A 252 20.03 9.96 6.95
CA LYS A 252 20.81 9.36 8.05
C LYS A 252 19.90 8.66 9.07
N ASN A 253 18.75 9.25 9.34
CA ASN A 253 17.82 8.77 10.36
C ASN A 253 16.42 8.58 9.76
N ILE A 254 15.82 7.44 10.03
CA ILE A 254 14.50 7.08 9.51
C ILE A 254 13.59 6.69 10.67
N ALA A 255 12.43 7.35 10.78
CA ALA A 255 11.32 6.88 11.58
C ALA A 255 10.34 6.13 10.69
N VAL A 256 10.08 4.87 10.96
CA VAL A 256 9.03 4.12 10.27
C VAL A 256 7.81 4.02 11.18
N MET A 257 6.68 4.55 10.70
CA MET A 257 5.44 4.60 11.45
C MET A 257 4.48 3.50 11.00
N ASP A 258 4.16 2.58 11.89
CA ASP A 258 3.22 1.48 11.66
C ASP A 258 1.92 1.67 12.45
N LYS A 259 0.77 1.74 11.78
CA LYS A 259 -0.56 1.84 12.38
C LYS A 259 -1.15 0.44 12.63
N VAL A 260 -0.33 -0.47 13.17
CA VAL A 260 -0.69 -1.86 13.46
C VAL A 260 0.24 -2.45 14.51
N MET A 261 -0.31 -3.25 15.43
CA MET A 261 0.51 -4.00 16.39
C MET A 261 1.22 -5.17 15.71
N ASP A 262 2.49 -5.35 16.05
CA ASP A 262 3.26 -6.52 15.62
C ASP A 262 3.57 -7.45 16.80
N TYR A 263 3.01 -8.64 16.73
CA TYR A 263 3.19 -9.66 17.77
C TYR A 263 4.46 -10.51 17.59
N SER A 264 5.26 -10.25 16.56
CA SER A 264 6.60 -10.87 16.42
C SER A 264 7.65 -10.19 17.29
N LEU A 265 7.34 -9.02 17.87
CA LEU A 265 8.23 -8.17 18.68
C LEU A 265 9.49 -7.71 17.94
N ASN A 266 9.44 -7.69 16.62
CA ASN A 266 10.55 -7.31 15.75
C ASN A 266 10.30 -6.04 14.92
N GLY A 267 9.24 -5.31 15.22
CA GLY A 267 8.79 -4.12 14.50
C GLY A 267 7.63 -4.39 13.57
N GLY A 268 6.92 -3.34 13.19
CA GLY A 268 5.73 -3.42 12.36
C GLY A 268 5.99 -3.90 10.93
N PRO A 269 4.93 -4.18 10.15
CA PRO A 269 5.07 -4.67 8.78
C PRO A 269 5.83 -3.72 7.86
N LEU A 270 5.53 -2.42 7.90
CA LEU A 270 6.24 -1.43 7.09
C LEU A 270 7.72 -1.34 7.50
N TYR A 271 8.00 -1.31 8.80
CA TYR A 271 9.36 -1.30 9.30
C TYR A 271 10.19 -2.48 8.78
N LYS A 272 9.61 -3.68 8.76
CA LYS A 272 10.30 -4.89 8.25
C LYS A 272 10.61 -4.79 6.76
N GLU A 273 9.70 -4.26 5.95
CA GLU A 273 9.92 -4.06 4.52
C GLU A 273 11.05 -3.03 4.29
N ILE A 274 11.05 -1.93 5.03
CA ILE A 274 12.12 -0.90 4.94
C ILE A 274 13.48 -1.47 5.34
N ILE A 275 13.56 -2.20 6.45
CA ILE A 275 14.82 -2.84 6.88
C ILE A 275 15.31 -3.84 5.84
N SER A 276 14.40 -4.66 5.25
CA SER A 276 14.76 -5.62 4.20
C SER A 276 15.32 -4.90 2.98
N ALA A 277 14.65 -3.85 2.51
CA ALA A 277 15.09 -3.07 1.35
C ALA A 277 16.48 -2.44 1.57
N ILE A 278 16.71 -1.84 2.74
CA ILE A 278 18.01 -1.24 3.11
C ILE A 278 19.10 -2.31 3.19
N TYR A 279 18.80 -3.47 3.74
CA TYR A 279 19.76 -4.57 3.86
C TYR A 279 20.16 -5.10 2.48
N ASP A 280 19.18 -5.40 1.62
CA ASP A 280 19.40 -5.92 0.27
C ASP A 280 20.22 -4.97 -0.60
N MET A 281 20.01 -3.66 -0.44
CA MET A 281 20.80 -2.66 -1.10
C MET A 281 22.27 -2.68 -0.63
N LYS A 282 22.52 -2.72 0.68
CA LYS A 282 23.88 -2.78 1.24
C LYS A 282 24.67 -3.99 0.74
N GLU A 283 23.98 -5.12 0.51
CA GLU A 283 24.60 -6.34 -0.03
C GLU A 283 24.85 -6.26 -1.55
N LYS A 284 23.92 -5.70 -2.32
CA LYS A 284 24.03 -5.60 -3.79
C LYS A 284 25.07 -4.57 -4.23
N GLU A 285 25.11 -3.47 -3.54
CA GLU A 285 25.94 -2.35 -3.97
C GLU A 285 27.29 -2.40 -3.28
N LYS A 286 27.96 -3.31 -2.81
CA LYS A 286 29.38 -3.21 -2.36
C LYS A 286 30.03 -1.84 -2.70
N SER A 287 29.21 -0.87 -3.10
CA SER A 287 29.49 0.46 -3.59
C SER A 287 29.25 1.52 -2.51
N LYS A 288 30.13 2.34 -2.40
CA LYS A 288 30.75 3.37 -1.59
C LYS A 288 29.89 4.54 -1.06
N ASP A 289 28.59 4.66 -1.40
CA ASP A 289 27.94 5.99 -1.29
C ASP A 289 26.70 6.08 -0.39
N ILE A 290 26.22 4.98 0.19
CA ILE A 290 25.20 5.08 1.24
C ILE A 290 25.87 4.96 2.59
N ASP A 291 25.63 5.97 3.43
CA ASP A 291 26.21 6.03 4.78
C ASP A 291 25.94 4.70 5.52
N LYS A 292 27.00 4.01 5.90
CA LYS A 292 26.94 2.71 6.59
C LYS A 292 26.19 2.76 7.92
N ASN A 293 25.78 3.96 8.34
CA ASN A 293 25.20 4.25 9.65
C ASN A 293 23.76 4.75 9.62
N ILE A 294 22.95 4.39 8.62
CA ILE A 294 21.51 4.71 8.66
C ILE A 294 20.90 4.08 9.90
N ILE A 295 20.30 4.92 10.74
CA ILE A 295 19.54 4.50 11.92
C ILE A 295 18.07 4.43 11.53
N VAL A 296 17.43 3.30 11.81
CA VAL A 296 15.99 3.10 11.53
C VAL A 296 15.27 2.76 12.83
N SER A 297 14.31 3.59 13.20
CA SER A 297 13.47 3.41 14.39
C SER A 297 12.05 3.09 14.00
N ASN A 298 11.36 2.24 14.75
CA ASN A 298 9.96 1.88 14.53
C ASN A 298 9.05 2.54 15.56
N TYR A 299 7.96 3.14 15.08
CA TYR A 299 6.94 3.79 15.89
C TYR A 299 5.58 3.16 15.62
N ILE A 300 5.00 2.53 16.65
CA ILE A 300 3.63 2.02 16.62
C ILE A 300 2.72 3.13 17.13
N TYR A 301 1.66 3.43 16.35
CA TYR A 301 0.76 4.54 16.63
C TYR A 301 -0.66 4.27 16.17
N GLY A 302 -1.60 5.09 16.58
CA GLY A 302 -2.95 5.18 15.99
C GLY A 302 -3.83 3.95 16.16
N ILE A 303 -3.44 2.99 17.00
CA ILE A 303 -4.15 1.73 17.17
C ILE A 303 -5.58 1.96 17.66
N GLY A 304 -6.54 1.33 16.95
CA GLY A 304 -7.96 1.45 17.29
C GLY A 304 -8.50 2.86 17.14
N GLY A 305 -7.91 3.66 16.24
CA GLY A 305 -8.34 5.03 15.93
C GLY A 305 -7.90 6.08 16.93
N ARG A 306 -6.84 5.81 17.72
CA ARG A 306 -6.25 6.86 18.54
C ARG A 306 -5.67 7.95 17.65
N ASP A 307 -6.07 9.18 17.92
CA ASP A 307 -5.58 10.34 17.18
C ASP A 307 -4.07 10.50 17.34
N ILE A 308 -3.46 11.03 16.29
CA ILE A 308 -2.09 11.48 16.25
C ILE A 308 -2.09 12.92 15.69
N GLY A 309 -1.51 13.82 16.43
CA GLY A 309 -1.48 15.24 16.09
C GLY A 309 -0.09 15.75 15.75
N VAL A 310 -0.02 17.03 15.46
CA VAL A 310 1.24 17.76 15.18
C VAL A 310 2.26 17.55 16.29
N ASP A 311 1.84 17.70 17.56
CA ASP A 311 2.73 17.57 18.72
C ASP A 311 3.34 16.16 18.83
N ASP A 312 2.56 15.13 18.50
CA ASP A 312 3.06 13.74 18.51
C ASP A 312 4.11 13.52 17.42
N ILE A 313 3.90 14.06 16.24
CA ILE A 313 4.85 13.96 15.11
C ILE A 313 6.10 14.79 15.39
N GLU A 314 5.97 15.99 15.97
CA GLU A 314 7.11 16.76 16.44
C GLU A 314 7.94 15.96 17.46
N GLY A 315 7.29 15.30 18.42
CA GLY A 315 7.93 14.43 19.38
C GLY A 315 8.71 13.27 18.75
N ILE A 316 8.24 12.72 17.62
CA ILE A 316 8.96 11.68 16.85
C ILE A 316 10.25 12.26 16.26
N PHE A 317 10.22 13.44 15.66
CA PHE A 317 11.42 14.08 15.13
C PHE A 317 12.43 14.39 16.24
N ASP A 318 11.97 14.88 17.41
CA ASP A 318 12.84 15.16 18.55
C ASP A 318 13.50 13.88 19.11
N ASP A 319 12.73 12.81 19.24
CA ASP A 319 13.20 11.51 19.73
C ASP A 319 14.26 10.87 18.81
N ILE A 320 14.16 11.08 17.49
CA ILE A 320 15.18 10.64 16.54
C ILE A 320 16.45 11.47 16.64
N LEU A 321 16.31 12.78 16.85
CA LEU A 321 17.45 13.69 16.98
C LEU A 321 18.22 13.44 18.28
N ASP A 322 17.54 13.20 19.39
CA ASP A 322 18.16 12.93 20.69
C ASP A 322 18.92 11.60 20.71
N ASN A 323 18.47 10.62 19.93
CA ASN A 323 19.07 9.29 19.77
C ASN A 323 19.44 8.59 21.09
N SER A 324 18.88 9.05 22.22
CA SER A 324 19.12 8.51 23.56
C SER A 324 18.27 7.28 23.87
N ASN A 325 17.15 7.14 23.15
CA ASN A 325 16.22 6.05 23.36
C ASN A 325 16.66 4.79 22.59
N ASN A 326 17.06 3.77 23.33
CA ASN A 326 17.52 2.49 22.80
C ASN A 326 16.39 1.47 22.56
N GLU A 327 15.11 1.84 22.73
CA GLU A 327 14.00 0.94 22.48
C GLU A 327 13.86 0.70 20.99
N LYS A 328 13.78 -0.58 20.61
CA LYS A 328 13.63 -1.00 19.22
C LYS A 328 12.26 -0.61 18.64
N ILE A 329 11.21 -0.67 19.45
CA ILE A 329 9.84 -0.32 19.11
C ILE A 329 9.35 0.71 20.10
N ARG A 330 8.89 1.84 19.60
CA ARG A 330 8.38 2.96 20.37
C ARG A 330 6.86 3.08 20.15
N TYR A 331 6.14 3.51 21.18
CA TYR A 331 4.68 3.61 21.13
C TYR A 331 4.26 5.06 21.30
N VAL A 332 3.63 5.63 20.27
CA VAL A 332 3.17 7.01 20.27
C VAL A 332 1.72 7.08 20.75
N GLY A 333 1.45 7.99 21.70
CA GLY A 333 0.12 8.20 22.27
C GLY A 333 -0.32 7.11 23.26
N LEU A 334 0.55 6.19 23.69
CA LEU A 334 0.25 5.25 24.76
C LEU A 334 0.14 5.98 26.11
N LYS A 335 -0.93 5.68 26.89
CA LYS A 335 -1.16 6.29 28.23
C LYS A 335 -0.60 5.43 29.33
#